data_24ee34ad5288e9e2ee8fa6292a3014a6
#
_entry.id   24ee34ad5288e9e2ee8fa6292a3014a6
#
_cell.length_a   1.000
_cell.length_b   1.000
_cell.length_c   1.000
_cell.angle_alpha   90.00
_cell.angle_beta   90.00
_cell.angle_gamma   90.00
#
_symmetry.space_group_name_H-M   'P 1'
#
loop_
_entity.id
_entity.type
_entity.pdbx_description
1 polymer ?
#
loop_
_entity_poly.entity_id
_entity_poly.type
_entity_poly.pdbx_seq_one_letter_code
_entity_poly.pdbx_strand_id
1 'polypeptide(L)'
;MINHEAAIGADGPAFYAAREMIEFLREQEKKLKKQAADIQISVYEKKCFETEEINAMFSLLKIIEDSWTEKQRYTIWDMMIHQGSQKMCAERMDITQSTVARRLADGKYIIYQRTMEVIDEAIRRLGNKKW
;
A
#
# COMPACT_ATOMS: atom_id res chain seq x y z
N MET A 1 -15.46 -0.12 9.83
CA MET A 1 -14.85 -0.43 8.55
C MET A 1 -14.38 0.81 7.83
N ILE A 2 -13.22 0.74 7.28
CA ILE A 2 -12.67 1.90 6.61
C ILE A 2 -13.33 2.08 5.26
N ASN A 3 -13.67 3.31 4.96
CA ASN A 3 -14.21 3.64 3.67
C ASN A 3 -13.07 3.68 2.66
N HIS A 4 -13.04 2.70 1.78
CA HIS A 4 -11.98 2.61 0.79
C HIS A 4 -11.92 3.82 -0.11
N GLU A 5 -13.05 4.36 -0.46
CA GLU A 5 -13.06 5.52 -1.31
C GLU A 5 -12.44 6.72 -0.63
N ALA A 6 -12.75 6.93 0.64
CA ALA A 6 -12.15 8.04 1.37
C ALA A 6 -10.66 7.84 1.54
N ALA A 7 -10.25 6.60 1.80
CA ALA A 7 -8.84 6.31 2.05
C ALA A 7 -7.99 6.48 0.79
N ILE A 8 -8.51 6.05 -0.33
CA ILE A 8 -7.71 5.90 -1.54
C ILE A 8 -8.04 6.95 -2.56
N GLY A 9 -9.23 7.50 -2.48
CA GLY A 9 -9.64 8.53 -3.41
C GLY A 9 -8.71 9.71 -3.45
N ALA A 10 -8.07 10.02 -2.32
CA ALA A 10 -7.13 11.11 -2.27
C ALA A 10 -5.93 10.85 -3.16
N ASP A 11 -5.58 9.59 -3.37
CA ASP A 11 -4.41 9.21 -4.13
C ASP A 11 -4.73 8.86 -5.57
N GLY A 12 -6.00 8.83 -5.93
CA GLY A 12 -6.41 8.69 -7.29
C GLY A 12 -6.66 7.27 -7.75
N PRO A 13 -7.14 7.16 -9.00
CA PRO A 13 -7.58 5.86 -9.53
C PRO A 13 -6.48 4.83 -9.66
N ALA A 14 -5.24 5.26 -9.95
CA ALA A 14 -4.16 4.30 -10.11
C ALA A 14 -3.87 3.57 -8.81
N PHE A 15 -3.87 4.30 -7.71
CA PHE A 15 -3.66 3.68 -6.40
C PHE A 15 -4.80 2.72 -6.08
N TYR A 16 -6.02 3.13 -6.36
CA TYR A 16 -7.18 2.31 -6.07
C TYR A 16 -7.14 1.01 -6.88
N ALA A 17 -6.78 1.12 -8.14
CA ALA A 17 -6.67 -0.06 -8.98
C ALA A 17 -5.59 -1.01 -8.47
N ALA A 18 -4.49 -0.46 -7.96
CA ALA A 18 -3.43 -1.29 -7.40
C ALA A 18 -3.92 -2.04 -6.16
N ARG A 19 -4.70 -1.38 -5.31
CA ARG A 19 -5.24 -2.05 -4.12
C ARG A 19 -6.18 -3.18 -4.50
N GLU A 20 -7.01 -2.98 -5.49
CA GLU A 20 -7.90 -4.04 -5.95
C GLU A 20 -7.11 -5.21 -6.52
N MET A 21 -6.04 -4.92 -7.24
CA MET A 21 -5.19 -5.98 -7.77
C MET A 21 -4.55 -6.77 -6.64
N ILE A 22 -4.11 -6.10 -5.58
CA ILE A 22 -3.55 -6.78 -4.42
C ILE A 22 -4.54 -7.79 -3.87
N GLU A 23 -5.78 -7.36 -3.67
CA GLU A 23 -6.78 -8.25 -3.09
C GLU A 23 -7.09 -9.41 -4.02
N PHE A 24 -7.19 -9.13 -5.30
CA PHE A 24 -7.46 -10.17 -6.28
C PHE A 24 -6.36 -11.23 -6.27
N LEU A 25 -5.11 -10.81 -6.26
CA LEU A 25 -4.00 -11.75 -6.31
C LEU A 25 -3.83 -12.52 -5.01
N ARG A 26 -4.19 -11.91 -3.90
CA ARG A 26 -4.17 -12.64 -2.64
C ARG A 26 -5.16 -13.80 -2.64
N GLU A 27 -6.33 -13.58 -3.23
CA GLU A 27 -7.30 -14.65 -3.35
C GLU A 27 -6.82 -15.72 -4.30
N GLN A 28 -6.19 -15.31 -5.40
CA GLN A 28 -5.63 -16.27 -6.35
C GLN A 28 -4.56 -17.12 -5.70
N GLU A 29 -3.72 -16.50 -4.90
CA GLU A 29 -2.66 -17.21 -4.22
C GLU A 29 -3.22 -18.25 -3.27
N LYS A 30 -4.25 -17.89 -2.52
CA LYS A 30 -4.89 -18.83 -1.61
C LYS A 30 -5.42 -20.03 -2.36
N LYS A 31 -6.05 -19.80 -3.49
CA LYS A 31 -6.61 -20.90 -4.29
C LYS A 31 -5.54 -21.81 -4.81
N LEU A 32 -4.47 -21.24 -5.29
CA LEU A 32 -3.41 -22.01 -5.95
C LEU A 32 -2.36 -22.50 -4.98
N LYS A 33 -2.37 -21.98 -3.76
CA LYS A 33 -1.39 -22.33 -2.73
C LYS A 33 0.03 -22.12 -3.22
N LYS A 34 0.25 -21.02 -3.92
CA LYS A 34 1.55 -20.70 -4.46
C LYS A 34 2.25 -19.68 -3.57
N GLN A 35 3.57 -19.78 -3.56
CA GLN A 35 4.44 -18.90 -2.80
C GLN A 35 5.10 -17.90 -3.72
N ALA A 36 4.37 -17.25 -4.53
CA ALA A 36 4.93 -16.26 -5.44
C ALA A 36 4.76 -14.87 -4.82
N ALA A 37 5.21 -13.87 -5.54
CA ALA A 37 4.91 -12.50 -5.15
C ALA A 37 3.41 -12.35 -5.08
N ASP A 38 2.95 -11.63 -4.05
CA ASP A 38 1.52 -11.45 -3.86
C ASP A 38 0.88 -10.70 -5.00
N ILE A 39 1.63 -9.80 -5.60
CA ILE A 39 1.11 -8.92 -6.60
C ILE A 39 1.93 -9.05 -7.85
N GLN A 40 1.24 -9.31 -8.94
CA GLN A 40 1.86 -9.24 -10.24
C GLN A 40 0.97 -8.38 -11.11
N ILE A 41 1.55 -7.33 -11.66
CA ILE A 41 0.83 -6.49 -12.57
C ILE A 41 1.03 -7.03 -13.95
N SER A 42 -0.07 -7.42 -14.56
CA SER A 42 -0.03 -7.95 -15.89
C SER A 42 -0.32 -6.81 -16.86
N VAL A 43 0.65 -6.52 -17.71
CA VAL A 43 0.47 -5.48 -18.70
C VAL A 43 0.46 -6.18 -20.03
N TYR A 44 -0.70 -6.66 -20.38
CA TYR A 44 -0.92 -7.45 -21.60
C TYR A 44 0.04 -8.59 -21.68
N GLU A 45 0.74 -9.02 -21.96
CA GLU A 45 1.64 -10.12 -21.99
C GLU A 45 3.05 -9.64 -22.13
N LYS A 46 3.22 -8.35 -22.02
CA LYS A 46 4.51 -7.79 -22.23
C LYS A 46 5.16 -7.50 -20.91
N LYS A 47 6.19 -8.20 -20.62
CA LYS A 47 7.02 -7.86 -19.47
C LYS A 47 7.84 -6.65 -19.84
N CYS A 48 7.68 -5.59 -19.08
CA CYS A 48 8.55 -4.46 -19.22
C CYS A 48 9.30 -4.28 -17.92
N PHE A 49 10.37 -3.54 -17.98
CA PHE A 49 11.20 -3.32 -16.83
C PHE A 49 10.41 -2.66 -15.69
N GLU A 50 9.56 -1.72 -16.03
CA GLU A 50 8.75 -1.03 -15.02
C GLU A 50 7.83 -1.99 -14.31
N THR A 51 7.26 -2.95 -15.01
CA THR A 51 6.36 -3.91 -14.39
C THR A 51 7.12 -4.78 -13.40
N GLU A 52 8.32 -5.19 -13.73
CA GLU A 52 9.11 -6.00 -12.83
C GLU A 52 9.52 -5.21 -11.59
N GLU A 53 9.87 -3.94 -11.78
CA GLU A 53 10.20 -3.10 -10.63
C GLU A 53 9.01 -2.92 -9.71
N ILE A 54 7.85 -2.67 -10.28
CA ILE A 54 6.64 -2.50 -9.49
C ILE A 54 6.32 -3.77 -8.71
N ASN A 55 6.44 -4.91 -9.37
CA ASN A 55 6.17 -6.18 -8.69
C ASN A 55 7.15 -6.43 -7.55
N ALA A 56 8.40 -6.09 -7.76
CA ALA A 56 9.40 -6.23 -6.71
C ALA A 56 9.06 -5.33 -5.51
N MET A 57 8.67 -4.10 -5.78
CA MET A 57 8.30 -3.19 -4.71
C MET A 57 7.07 -3.69 -3.95
N PHE A 58 6.07 -4.20 -4.65
CA PHE A 58 4.90 -4.76 -3.98
C PHE A 58 5.29 -5.95 -3.10
N SER A 59 6.20 -6.78 -3.56
CA SER A 59 6.65 -7.92 -2.76
C SER A 59 7.30 -7.45 -1.46
N LEU A 60 8.13 -6.42 -1.54
CA LEU A 60 8.76 -5.86 -0.35
C LEU A 60 7.73 -5.23 0.58
N LEU A 61 6.77 -4.53 0.02
CA LEU A 61 5.71 -3.93 0.83
C LEU A 61 4.89 -4.99 1.56
N LYS A 62 4.69 -6.12 0.92
CA LYS A 62 3.96 -7.22 1.56
C LYS A 62 4.71 -7.69 2.80
N ILE A 63 6.02 -7.79 2.72
CA ILE A 63 6.82 -8.18 3.87
C ILE A 63 6.66 -7.19 5.00
N ILE A 64 6.66 -5.90 4.68
CA ILE A 64 6.46 -4.86 5.68
C ILE A 64 5.07 -4.97 6.29
N GLU A 65 4.04 -5.12 5.46
CA GLU A 65 2.67 -5.22 5.95
C GLU A 65 2.50 -6.43 6.86
N ASP A 66 3.09 -7.55 6.49
CA ASP A 66 2.97 -8.75 7.29
C ASP A 66 3.65 -8.63 8.65
N SER A 67 4.58 -7.70 8.78
CA SER A 67 5.28 -7.49 10.04
C SER A 67 4.50 -6.61 11.02
N TRP A 68 3.44 -5.95 10.57
CA TRP A 68 2.72 -5.02 11.42
C TRP A 68 1.88 -5.73 12.46
N THR A 69 1.93 -5.20 13.68
CA THR A 69 0.94 -5.56 14.67
C THR A 69 -0.38 -4.89 14.30
N GLU A 70 -1.45 -5.34 14.93
CA GLU A 70 -2.75 -4.75 14.67
C GLU A 70 -2.76 -3.26 14.99
N LYS A 71 -2.13 -2.88 16.10
CA LYS A 71 -2.08 -1.48 16.50
C LYS A 71 -1.26 -0.64 15.53
N GLN A 72 -0.16 -1.19 15.04
CA GLN A 72 0.63 -0.50 14.02
C GLN A 72 -0.18 -0.32 12.74
N ARG A 73 -0.89 -1.36 12.34
CA ARG A 73 -1.70 -1.31 11.13
C ARG A 73 -2.75 -0.21 11.21
N TYR A 74 -3.46 -0.12 12.33
CA TYR A 74 -4.48 0.89 12.47
C TYR A 74 -3.89 2.30 12.46
N THR A 75 -2.75 2.47 13.10
CA THR A 75 -2.11 3.78 13.15
C THR A 75 -1.64 4.20 11.76
N ILE A 76 -1.04 3.29 11.04
CA ILE A 76 -0.56 3.58 9.70
C ILE A 76 -1.73 3.88 8.76
N TRP A 77 -2.81 3.12 8.86
CA TRP A 77 -3.99 3.38 8.05
C TRP A 77 -4.58 4.74 8.35
N ASP A 78 -4.62 5.12 9.63
CA ASP A 78 -5.14 6.43 9.98
C ASP A 78 -4.33 7.52 9.32
N MET A 79 -3.01 7.41 9.38
CA MET A 79 -2.14 8.40 8.75
C MET A 79 -2.32 8.44 7.23
N MET A 80 -2.47 7.28 6.60
CA MET A 80 -2.65 7.24 5.16
C MET A 80 -3.98 7.82 4.74
N ILE A 81 -5.02 7.58 5.50
CA ILE A 81 -6.34 8.08 5.17
C ILE A 81 -6.42 9.59 5.33
N HIS A 82 -5.92 10.09 6.43
CA HIS A 82 -6.12 11.49 6.78
C HIS A 82 -4.97 12.40 6.39
N GLN A 83 -3.80 11.83 6.20
CA GLN A 83 -2.63 12.55 5.71
C GLN A 83 -2.33 13.82 6.50
N GLY A 84 -2.52 13.75 7.79
CA GLY A 84 -2.29 14.88 8.64
C GLY A 84 -1.06 14.71 9.50
N SER A 85 -1.02 15.46 10.57
CA SER A 85 0.08 15.39 11.51
C SER A 85 -0.09 14.22 12.45
N GLN A 86 1.02 13.83 13.08
CA GLN A 86 0.96 12.80 14.11
C GLN A 86 0.12 13.23 15.28
N LYS A 87 0.10 14.52 15.56
CA LYS A 87 -0.72 15.05 16.65
C LYS A 87 -2.20 14.80 16.39
N MET A 88 -2.64 15.04 15.17
CA MET A 88 -4.03 14.81 14.81
C MET A 88 -4.37 13.32 14.85
N CYS A 89 -3.45 12.49 14.42
CA CYS A 89 -3.64 11.06 14.50
C CYS A 89 -3.81 10.62 15.96
N ALA A 90 -2.96 11.14 16.84
CA ALA A 90 -3.03 10.82 18.26
C ALA A 90 -4.39 11.19 18.83
N GLU A 91 -4.90 12.35 18.44
CA GLU A 91 -6.20 12.80 18.93
C GLU A 91 -7.32 11.89 18.45
N ARG A 92 -7.29 11.49 17.18
CA ARG A 92 -8.33 10.62 16.65
C ARG A 92 -8.30 9.24 17.31
N MET A 93 -7.13 8.74 17.61
CA MET A 93 -6.99 7.40 18.17
C MET A 93 -6.98 7.38 19.70
N ASP A 94 -7.01 8.55 20.32
CA ASP A 94 -7.01 8.70 21.77
C ASP A 94 -5.77 8.05 22.40
N ILE A 95 -4.62 8.35 21.81
CA ILE A 95 -3.33 7.89 22.33
C ILE A 95 -2.38 9.08 22.30
N THR A 96 -1.20 8.89 22.87
CA THR A 96 -0.21 9.97 22.90
C THR A 96 0.47 10.09 21.54
N GLN A 97 0.98 11.30 21.28
CA GLN A 97 1.72 11.52 20.05
C GLN A 97 3.00 10.66 19.99
N SER A 98 3.64 10.46 21.13
CA SER A 98 4.83 9.62 21.16
C SER A 98 4.50 8.17 20.83
N THR A 99 3.31 7.71 21.23
CA THR A 99 2.87 6.36 20.84
C THR A 99 2.67 6.26 19.35
N VAL A 100 2.06 7.29 18.75
CA VAL A 100 1.89 7.32 17.30
C VAL A 100 3.27 7.26 16.63
N ALA A 101 4.19 8.12 17.07
CA ALA A 101 5.51 8.17 16.46
C ALA A 101 6.22 6.83 16.54
N ARG A 102 6.11 6.14 17.69
CA ARG A 102 6.75 4.85 17.84
C ARG A 102 6.13 3.81 16.93
N ARG A 103 4.81 3.78 16.86
CA ARG A 103 4.14 2.81 15.98
C ARG A 103 4.47 3.02 14.53
N LEU A 104 4.55 4.28 14.09
CA LEU A 104 4.89 4.57 12.72
C LEU A 104 6.34 4.19 12.42
N ALA A 105 7.24 4.48 13.36
CA ALA A 105 8.64 4.13 13.16
C ALA A 105 8.83 2.63 13.12
N ASP A 106 8.22 1.92 14.04
CA ASP A 106 8.34 0.46 14.09
C ASP A 106 7.69 -0.20 12.89
N GLY A 107 6.64 0.40 12.36
CA GLY A 107 5.96 -0.12 11.18
C GLY A 107 6.58 0.31 9.86
N LYS A 108 7.66 1.08 9.91
CA LYS A 108 8.35 1.54 8.71
C LYS A 108 7.45 2.37 7.82
N TYR A 109 6.63 3.22 8.44
CA TYR A 109 5.61 3.96 7.73
C TYR A 109 6.18 4.86 6.64
N ILE A 110 7.29 5.55 6.90
CA ILE A 110 7.84 6.48 5.92
C ILE A 110 8.29 5.76 4.67
N ILE A 111 8.95 4.61 4.85
CA ILE A 111 9.39 3.82 3.71
C ILE A 111 8.18 3.26 2.97
N TYR A 112 7.21 2.76 3.72
CA TYR A 112 6.01 2.19 3.13
C TYR A 112 5.26 3.25 2.31
N GLN A 113 5.03 4.41 2.90
CA GLN A 113 4.29 5.47 2.24
C GLN A 113 5.02 5.95 0.99
N ARG A 114 6.33 6.19 1.11
CA ARG A 114 7.10 6.66 -0.02
C ARG A 114 7.08 5.66 -1.17
N THR A 115 7.21 4.38 -0.83
CA THR A 115 7.18 3.34 -1.85
C THR A 115 5.83 3.27 -2.53
N MET A 116 4.75 3.40 -1.75
CA MET A 116 3.42 3.42 -2.36
C MET A 116 3.24 4.60 -3.31
N GLU A 117 3.81 5.75 -2.97
CA GLU A 117 3.75 6.90 -3.87
C GLU A 117 4.51 6.64 -5.16
N VAL A 118 5.67 6.01 -5.07
CA VAL A 118 6.44 5.66 -6.26
C VAL A 118 5.68 4.68 -7.13
N ILE A 119 5.07 3.69 -6.51
CA ILE A 119 4.27 2.71 -7.24
C ILE A 119 3.11 3.39 -7.94
N ASP A 120 2.42 4.28 -7.23
CA ASP A 120 1.29 4.99 -7.82
C ASP A 120 1.73 5.78 -9.05
N GLU A 121 2.84 6.47 -8.94
CA GLU A 121 3.38 7.22 -10.06
C GLU A 121 3.75 6.31 -11.23
N ALA A 122 4.37 5.18 -10.94
CA ALA A 122 4.76 4.24 -11.98
C ALA A 122 3.54 3.65 -12.68
N ILE A 123 2.51 3.33 -11.91
CA ILE A 123 1.29 2.79 -12.48
C ILE A 123 0.62 3.82 -13.38
N ARG A 124 0.61 5.07 -12.96
CA ARG A 124 0.04 6.13 -13.80
C ARG A 124 0.79 6.26 -15.12
N ARG A 125 2.11 6.15 -15.07
CA ARG A 125 2.90 6.22 -16.30
C ARG A 125 2.59 5.05 -17.23
N LEU A 126 2.43 3.85 -16.65
CA LEU A 126 2.05 2.71 -17.47
C LEU A 126 0.67 2.89 -18.07
N GLY A 127 -0.26 3.44 -17.29
CA GLY A 127 -1.62 3.66 -17.77
C GLY A 127 -1.70 4.70 -18.86
N ASN A 128 -0.72 5.59 -18.96
CA ASN A 128 -0.72 6.62 -19.98
C ASN A 128 -0.05 6.17 -21.27
N LYS A 129 0.58 5.02 -21.26
CA LYS A 129 1.18 4.49 -22.49
C LYS A 129 0.10 3.88 -23.35
N LYS A 130 0.28 3.99 -24.66
CA LYS A 130 -0.63 3.32 -25.58
C LYS A 130 -0.18 1.87 -25.75
N TRP A 131 -1.08 1.01 -25.51
CA TRP A 131 -0.81 -0.43 -25.57
C TRP A 131 -1.10 -0.98 -26.95
#